data_e473e675f8215f21ebeb56fec28ac536
#
_entry.id   e473e675f8215f21ebeb56fec28ac536
#
_cell.length_a   1.000
_cell.length_b   1.000
_cell.length_c   1.000
_cell.angle_alpha   90.00
_cell.angle_beta   90.00
_cell.angle_gamma   90.00
#
_symmetry.space_group_name_H-M   'P 1'
#
loop_
_entity.id
_entity.type
_entity.pdbx_description
1 polymer ?
#
loop_
_entity_poly.entity_id
_entity_poly.type
_entity_poly.pdbx_seq_one_letter_code
_entity_poly.pdbx_strand_id
1 'polypeptide(L)'
;FREQERFERGDLIKVGVTDFVDAGEQPIEILEISGGVETDQVERVREVRERRDAAEARAALDRLGELAATDANLVEPLVDCARAMCTEGEIVEALRAVFGSYTETPRF
;
A
#
# COMPACT_ATOMS: atom_id res chain seq x y z
N PHE A 1 15.00 -17.09 -6.94
CA PHE A 1 14.51 -18.48 -6.87
C PHE A 1 15.62 -19.46 -6.47
N ARG A 2 16.68 -19.66 -7.27
CA ARG A 2 17.79 -20.61 -6.97
C ARG A 2 18.53 -20.32 -5.65
N GLU A 3 18.66 -19.07 -5.28
CA GLU A 3 19.28 -18.66 -4.02
C GLU A 3 18.39 -19.01 -2.84
N GLN A 4 17.07 -18.80 -2.96
CA GLN A 4 16.10 -19.16 -1.94
C GLN A 4 16.04 -20.68 -1.72
N GLU A 5 16.06 -21.48 -2.81
CA GLU A 5 16.11 -22.95 -2.71
C GLU A 5 17.38 -23.45 -2.01
N ARG A 6 18.52 -22.79 -2.26
CA ARG A 6 19.79 -23.14 -1.58
C ARG A 6 19.72 -22.80 -0.10
N PHE A 7 19.09 -21.69 0.24
CA PHE A 7 18.89 -21.28 1.61
C PHE A 7 17.98 -22.27 2.37
N GLU A 8 16.85 -22.65 1.79
CA GLU A 8 15.91 -23.60 2.38
C GLU A 8 16.48 -25.02 2.53
N ARG A 9 17.37 -25.42 1.64
CA ARG A 9 18.10 -26.71 1.74
C ARG A 9 19.29 -26.68 2.73
N GLY A 10 19.61 -25.51 3.29
CA GLY A 10 20.78 -25.36 4.16
C GLY A 10 22.11 -25.30 3.42
N ASP A 11 22.10 -25.19 2.07
CA ASP A 11 23.31 -25.07 1.24
C ASP A 11 23.94 -23.66 1.31
N LEU A 12 23.25 -22.71 1.93
CA LEU A 12 23.69 -21.33 2.10
C LEU A 12 23.64 -20.95 3.57
N ILE A 13 24.82 -20.65 4.13
CA ILE A 13 24.95 -20.19 5.50
C ILE A 13 24.71 -18.66 5.55
N LYS A 14 23.73 -18.23 6.35
CA LYS A 14 23.57 -16.84 6.77
C LYS A 14 23.90 -16.72 8.24
N VAL A 15 25.05 -16.12 8.52
CA VAL A 15 25.55 -15.91 9.90
C VAL A 15 24.53 -15.11 10.71
N GLY A 16 24.19 -15.59 11.89
CA GLY A 16 23.18 -15.00 12.76
C GLY A 16 21.72 -15.31 12.37
N VAL A 17 21.49 -16.12 11.32
CA VAL A 17 20.13 -16.53 10.88
C VAL A 17 19.99 -18.04 10.82
N THR A 18 20.83 -18.73 9.99
CA THR A 18 20.81 -20.19 9.91
C THR A 18 21.87 -20.84 10.77
N ASP A 19 23.03 -20.18 10.91
CA ASP A 19 24.16 -20.66 11.65
C ASP A 19 24.75 -19.53 12.50
N PHE A 20 25.45 -19.90 13.57
CA PHE A 20 26.06 -18.96 14.53
C PHE A 20 24.99 -17.99 15.12
N VAL A 21 23.82 -18.50 15.39
CA VAL A 21 22.75 -17.75 16.07
C VAL A 21 23.10 -17.65 17.55
N ASP A 22 23.09 -16.45 18.10
CA ASP A 22 23.26 -16.23 19.53
C ASP A 22 21.99 -16.63 20.28
N ALA A 23 22.07 -17.66 21.10
CA ALA A 23 20.95 -18.13 21.92
C ALA A 23 20.58 -17.16 23.06
N GLY A 24 21.36 -16.12 23.25
CA GLY A 24 21.17 -15.10 24.29
C GLY A 24 20.52 -13.81 23.83
N GLU A 25 19.97 -13.75 22.60
CA GLU A 25 19.26 -12.57 22.11
C GLU A 25 18.09 -12.21 23.04
N GLN A 26 18.14 -11.00 23.59
CA GLN A 26 17.00 -10.47 24.33
C GLN A 26 15.90 -10.07 23.34
N PRO A 27 14.63 -10.35 23.66
CA PRO A 27 13.52 -9.92 22.81
C PRO A 27 13.56 -8.40 22.64
N ILE A 28 13.61 -7.97 21.39
CA ILE A 28 13.50 -6.53 21.05
C ILE A 28 12.09 -6.09 21.35
N GLU A 29 11.97 -4.98 22.06
CA GLU A 29 10.68 -4.35 22.33
C GLU A 29 10.04 -3.94 20.98
N ILE A 30 8.95 -4.59 20.62
CA ILE A 30 8.23 -4.30 19.36
C ILE A 30 7.28 -3.14 19.62
N LEU A 31 7.27 -2.15 18.71
CA LEU A 31 6.31 -1.05 18.75
C LEU A 31 4.87 -1.60 18.68
N GLU A 32 4.14 -1.48 19.78
CA GLU A 32 2.71 -1.76 19.79
C GLU A 32 1.91 -0.51 19.41
N ILE A 33 1.22 -0.57 18.26
CA ILE A 33 0.31 0.49 17.86
C ILE A 33 -1.00 0.30 18.62
N SER A 34 -1.39 1.30 19.42
CA SER A 34 -2.65 1.22 20.17
C SER A 34 -3.85 1.16 19.24
N GLY A 35 -4.88 0.36 19.59
CA GLY A 35 -6.12 0.23 18.81
C GLY A 35 -6.87 1.56 18.62
N GLY A 36 -6.59 2.57 19.44
CA GLY A 36 -7.16 3.92 19.29
C GLY A 36 -6.72 4.62 17.99
N VAL A 37 -5.49 4.39 17.54
CA VAL A 37 -4.96 5.03 16.31
C VAL A 37 -5.78 4.65 15.07
N GLU A 38 -6.17 3.38 14.95
CA GLU A 38 -7.03 2.91 13.86
C GLU A 38 -8.41 3.58 13.91
N THR A 39 -9.03 3.57 15.09
CA THR A 39 -10.35 4.17 15.29
C THR A 39 -10.36 5.65 14.95
N ASP A 40 -9.39 6.41 15.46
CA ASP A 40 -9.23 7.84 15.19
C ASP A 40 -9.04 8.12 13.69
N GLN A 41 -8.26 7.28 13.00
CA GLN A 41 -8.03 7.45 11.56
C GLN A 41 -9.29 7.12 10.74
N VAL A 42 -10.02 6.08 11.08
CA VAL A 42 -11.31 5.74 10.43
C VAL A 42 -12.31 6.88 10.59
N GLU A 43 -12.40 7.45 11.78
CA GLU A 43 -13.29 8.56 12.08
C GLU A 43 -12.92 9.82 11.29
N ARG A 44 -11.63 10.16 11.24
CA ARG A 44 -11.09 11.28 10.44
C ARG A 44 -11.41 11.13 8.95
N VAL A 45 -11.23 9.93 8.38
CA VAL A 45 -11.56 9.66 6.97
C VAL A 45 -13.07 9.84 6.71
N ARG A 46 -13.91 9.39 7.64
CA ARG A 46 -15.36 9.58 7.55
C ARG A 46 -15.73 11.06 7.54
N GLU A 47 -15.20 11.85 8.46
CA GLU A 47 -15.43 13.29 8.52
C GLU A 47 -15.00 14.02 7.24
N VAL A 48 -13.84 13.65 6.66
CA VAL A 48 -13.37 14.22 5.40
C VAL A 48 -14.37 13.94 4.28
N ARG A 49 -14.86 12.71 4.16
CA ARG A 49 -15.86 12.32 3.14
C ARG A 49 -17.18 13.04 3.29
N GLU A 50 -17.61 13.32 4.53
CA GLU A 50 -18.87 14.04 4.80
C GLU A 50 -18.76 15.53 4.48
N ARG A 51 -17.58 16.14 4.67
CA ARG A 51 -17.37 17.60 4.49
C ARG A 51 -16.97 18.00 3.06
N ARG A 52 -16.36 17.09 2.29
CA ARG A 52 -15.89 17.40 0.94
C ARG A 52 -17.04 17.61 -0.05
N ASP A 53 -16.78 18.30 -1.15
CA ASP A 53 -17.67 18.29 -2.31
C ASP A 53 -17.59 16.94 -3.02
N ALA A 54 -18.65 16.15 -2.91
CA ALA A 54 -18.70 14.82 -3.48
C ALA A 54 -18.72 14.82 -5.03
N ALA A 55 -19.27 15.89 -5.64
CA ALA A 55 -19.29 16.01 -7.09
C ALA A 55 -17.90 16.35 -7.64
N GLU A 56 -17.17 17.25 -6.98
CA GLU A 56 -15.80 17.59 -7.34
C GLU A 56 -14.87 16.38 -7.18
N ALA A 57 -14.97 15.66 -6.05
CA ALA A 57 -14.18 14.45 -5.82
C ALA A 57 -14.46 13.38 -6.90
N ARG A 58 -15.73 13.19 -7.27
CA ARG A 58 -16.11 12.24 -8.33
C ARG A 58 -15.55 12.66 -9.68
N ALA A 59 -15.67 13.93 -10.05
CA ALA A 59 -15.15 14.44 -11.32
C ALA A 59 -13.62 14.29 -11.41
N ALA A 60 -12.89 14.51 -10.30
CA ALA A 60 -11.44 14.33 -10.25
C ALA A 60 -11.05 12.84 -10.46
N LEU A 61 -11.75 11.90 -9.84
CA LEU A 61 -11.52 10.46 -10.00
C LEU A 61 -11.84 9.97 -11.42
N ASP A 62 -12.96 10.43 -12.01
CA ASP A 62 -13.36 10.08 -13.38
C ASP A 62 -12.29 10.59 -14.37
N ARG A 63 -11.84 11.84 -14.23
CA ARG A 63 -10.74 12.40 -15.04
C ARG A 63 -9.43 11.63 -14.87
N LEU A 64 -9.08 11.23 -13.66
CA LEU A 64 -7.90 10.38 -13.40
C LEU A 64 -8.01 9.07 -14.19
N GLY A 65 -9.15 8.40 -14.14
CA GLY A 65 -9.40 7.15 -14.87
C GLY A 65 -9.30 7.33 -16.39
N GLU A 66 -9.88 8.40 -16.94
CA GLU A 66 -9.79 8.72 -18.37
C GLU A 66 -8.34 8.92 -18.82
N LEU A 67 -7.56 9.68 -18.06
CA LEU A 67 -6.16 9.94 -18.40
C LEU A 67 -5.27 8.71 -18.19
N ALA A 68 -5.58 7.87 -17.19
CA ALA A 68 -4.86 6.63 -16.95
C ALA A 68 -4.98 5.61 -18.09
N ALA A 69 -6.01 5.73 -18.93
CA ALA A 69 -6.16 4.92 -20.14
C ALA A 69 -5.30 5.42 -21.32
N THR A 70 -4.50 6.47 -21.14
CA THR A 70 -3.65 7.09 -22.14
C THR A 70 -2.18 7.12 -21.68
N ASP A 71 -1.27 7.69 -22.51
CA ASP A 71 0.13 7.92 -22.14
C ASP A 71 0.35 9.26 -21.39
N ALA A 72 -0.72 9.88 -20.87
CA ALA A 72 -0.62 11.15 -20.17
C ALA A 72 0.10 11.02 -18.83
N ASN A 73 0.76 12.10 -18.40
CA ASN A 73 1.32 12.16 -17.05
C ASN A 73 0.20 12.27 -16.01
N LEU A 74 0.18 11.35 -15.05
CA LEU A 74 -0.87 11.26 -14.03
C LEU A 74 -0.60 12.12 -12.78
N VAL A 75 0.55 12.79 -12.68
CA VAL A 75 0.88 13.58 -11.47
C VAL A 75 -0.12 14.72 -11.25
N GLU A 76 -0.42 15.50 -12.27
CA GLU A 76 -1.40 16.60 -12.17
C GLU A 76 -2.80 16.10 -11.75
N PRO A 77 -3.42 15.11 -12.41
CA PRO A 77 -4.71 14.59 -11.98
C PRO A 77 -4.70 13.96 -10.58
N LEU A 78 -3.58 13.37 -10.13
CA LEU A 78 -3.45 12.89 -8.75
C LEU A 78 -3.43 14.05 -7.74
N VAL A 79 -2.78 15.17 -8.08
CA VAL A 79 -2.82 16.39 -7.26
C VAL A 79 -4.24 16.95 -7.19
N ASP A 80 -4.99 16.94 -8.29
CA ASP A 80 -6.39 17.37 -8.31
C ASP A 80 -7.28 16.47 -7.45
N CYS A 81 -7.09 15.16 -7.48
CA CYS A 81 -7.77 14.23 -6.56
C CYS A 81 -7.46 14.56 -5.08
N ALA A 82 -6.20 14.87 -4.75
CA ALA A 82 -5.82 15.25 -3.39
C ALA A 82 -6.47 16.57 -2.96
N ARG A 83 -6.55 17.56 -3.85
CA ARG A 83 -7.24 18.85 -3.61
C ARG A 83 -8.74 18.66 -3.39
N ALA A 84 -9.37 17.77 -4.16
CA ALA A 84 -10.77 17.40 -4.02
C ALA A 84 -11.03 16.47 -2.82
N MET A 85 -10.01 16.23 -1.97
CA MET A 85 -10.09 15.37 -0.79
C MET A 85 -10.52 13.91 -1.10
N CYS A 86 -10.10 13.39 -2.24
CA CYS A 86 -10.23 11.96 -2.52
C CYS A 86 -9.32 11.16 -1.57
N THR A 87 -9.82 10.04 -1.07
CA THR A 87 -9.01 9.13 -0.26
C THR A 87 -8.07 8.30 -1.12
N GLU A 88 -6.97 7.82 -0.56
CA GLU A 88 -6.04 6.93 -1.25
C GLU A 88 -6.76 5.70 -1.84
N GLY A 89 -7.69 5.09 -1.07
CA GLY A 89 -8.46 3.96 -1.54
C GLY A 89 -9.31 4.28 -2.77
N GLU A 90 -9.93 5.45 -2.85
CA GLU A 90 -10.71 5.88 -4.02
C GLU A 90 -9.83 6.08 -5.25
N ILE A 91 -8.65 6.68 -5.06
CA ILE A 91 -7.65 6.85 -6.13
C ILE A 91 -7.16 5.50 -6.64
N VAL A 92 -6.79 4.59 -5.72
CA VAL A 92 -6.33 3.24 -6.08
C VAL A 92 -7.42 2.46 -6.81
N GLU A 93 -8.67 2.54 -6.38
CA GLU A 93 -9.79 1.86 -7.09
C GLU A 93 -10.01 2.42 -8.49
N ALA A 94 -9.92 3.74 -8.68
CA ALA A 94 -10.02 4.35 -10.01
C ALA A 94 -8.90 3.86 -10.94
N LEU A 95 -7.66 3.80 -10.45
CA LEU A 95 -6.53 3.28 -11.21
C LEU A 95 -6.63 1.76 -11.45
N ARG A 96 -7.11 1.00 -10.47
CA ARG A 96 -7.31 -0.46 -10.59
C ARG A 96 -8.35 -0.81 -11.66
N ALA A 97 -9.37 0.01 -11.82
CA ALA A 97 -10.37 -0.17 -12.89
C ALA A 97 -9.74 -0.11 -14.29
N VAL A 98 -8.65 0.64 -14.46
CA VAL A 98 -7.94 0.79 -15.75
C VAL A 98 -6.82 -0.24 -15.89
N PHE A 99 -5.96 -0.38 -14.88
CA PHE A 99 -4.74 -1.21 -14.94
C PHE A 99 -4.94 -2.65 -14.48
N GLY A 100 -6.03 -2.94 -13.77
CA GLY A 100 -6.25 -4.24 -13.12
C GLY A 100 -5.43 -4.41 -11.84
N SER A 101 -5.32 -5.65 -11.37
CA SER A 101 -4.55 -6.02 -10.19
C SER A 101 -3.52 -7.07 -10.56
N TYR A 102 -2.31 -6.91 -10.03
CA TYR A 102 -1.29 -7.95 -10.09
C TYR A 102 -1.34 -8.78 -8.80
N THR A 103 -1.42 -10.10 -8.96
CA THR A 103 -1.28 -11.04 -7.84
C THR A 103 -0.05 -11.90 -8.11
N GLU A 104 0.93 -11.80 -7.25
CA GLU A 104 2.10 -12.67 -7.31
C GLU A 104 1.67 -14.12 -7.06
N THR A 105 2.09 -15.03 -7.93
CA THR A 105 1.94 -16.46 -7.69
C THR A 105 3.22 -16.97 -7.07
N PRO A 106 3.24 -17.26 -5.76
CA PRO A 106 4.43 -17.80 -5.11
C PRO A 106 4.76 -19.14 -5.77
N ARG A 107 5.98 -19.27 -6.25
CA ARG A 107 6.53 -20.55 -6.70
C ARG A 107 7.42 -21.06 -5.58
N PHE A 108 6.91 -22.03 -4.86
CA PHE A 108 7.64 -22.80 -3.87
C PHE A 108 8.39 -23.96 -4.54
#